data_069fc2e3189d33c2d04dda7e32b0a099
#
_entry.id   069fc2e3189d33c2d04dda7e32b0a099
#
_cell.length_a   1.000
_cell.length_b   1.000
_cell.length_c   1.000
_cell.angle_alpha   90.00
_cell.angle_beta   90.00
_cell.angle_gamma   90.00
#
_symmetry.space_group_name_H-M   'P 1'
#
loop_
_entity.id
_entity.type
_entity.pdbx_description
1 polymer ?
#
loop_
_entity_poly.entity_id
_entity_poly.type
_entity_poly.pdbx_seq_one_letter_code
_entity_poly.pdbx_strand_id
1 'polypeptide(L)'
;MDFFKTDTITKSLFQEAEKIADVAKKLAAEQGVQIKAVVQEGHASDKIIELSDKFKNDLIVMGTHGWSGMNKAIMGSTAERIIANAARPILIVK
;
A
#
# COMPACT_ATOMS: atom_id res chain seq x y z
N MET A 1 -1.60 27.26 -12.10
CA MET A 1 -1.09 26.23 -11.18
C MET A 1 0.42 26.32 -11.12
N ASP A 2 0.94 26.30 -9.94
CA ASP A 2 2.38 26.34 -9.75
C ASP A 2 2.97 24.93 -9.92
N PHE A 3 3.60 24.70 -11.05
CA PHE A 3 4.17 23.42 -11.41
C PHE A 3 5.26 22.95 -10.43
N PHE A 4 6.07 23.89 -9.96
CA PHE A 4 7.15 23.59 -9.01
C PHE A 4 6.61 23.11 -7.66
N LYS A 5 5.52 23.71 -7.19
CA LYS A 5 4.87 23.30 -5.95
C LYS A 5 4.39 21.85 -6.02
N THR A 6 3.79 21.46 -7.15
CA THR A 6 3.31 20.10 -7.34
C THR A 6 4.47 19.10 -7.30
N ASP A 7 5.58 19.39 -7.96
CA ASP A 7 6.76 18.54 -7.95
C ASP A 7 7.34 18.40 -6.54
N THR A 8 7.41 19.50 -5.80
CA THR A 8 7.94 19.49 -4.42
C THR A 8 7.08 18.64 -3.51
N ILE A 9 5.75 18.75 -3.63
CA ILE A 9 4.81 17.96 -2.83
C ILE A 9 4.96 16.47 -3.17
N THR A 10 5.02 16.13 -4.45
CA THR A 10 5.20 14.75 -4.89
C THR A 10 6.50 14.14 -4.36
N LYS A 11 7.60 14.88 -4.45
CA LYS A 11 8.89 14.45 -3.91
C LYS A 11 8.81 14.20 -2.40
N SER A 12 8.18 15.11 -1.67
CA SER A 12 8.03 15.01 -0.23
C SER A 12 7.23 13.76 0.16
N LEU A 13 6.14 13.48 -0.55
CA LEU A 13 5.33 12.29 -0.32
C LEU A 13 6.10 11.00 -0.61
N PHE A 14 6.89 10.99 -1.67
CA PHE A 14 7.73 9.85 -2.01
C PHE A 14 8.77 9.58 -0.94
N GLN A 15 9.42 10.62 -0.42
CA GLN A 15 10.40 10.49 0.66
C GLN A 15 9.77 9.91 1.92
N GLU A 16 8.57 10.37 2.26
CA GLU A 16 7.83 9.82 3.39
C GLU A 16 7.52 8.34 3.19
N ALA A 17 7.02 7.98 2.01
CA ALA A 17 6.70 6.60 1.69
C ALA A 17 7.94 5.71 1.72
N GLU A 18 9.07 6.20 1.23
CA GLU A 18 10.34 5.46 1.27
C GLU A 18 10.79 5.19 2.69
N LYS A 19 10.61 6.16 3.59
CA LYS A 19 10.93 5.97 5.01
C LYS A 19 10.08 4.88 5.64
N ILE A 20 8.79 4.87 5.33
CA ILE A 20 7.86 3.84 5.80
C ILE A 20 8.29 2.46 5.27
N ALA A 21 8.65 2.39 3.99
CA ALA A 21 9.13 1.17 3.37
C ALA A 21 10.43 0.66 4.04
N ASP A 22 11.35 1.56 4.36
CA ASP A 22 12.59 1.21 5.02
C ASP A 22 12.35 0.65 6.43
N VAL A 23 11.41 1.24 7.17
CA VAL A 23 11.02 0.72 8.50
C VAL A 23 10.45 -0.68 8.37
N ALA A 24 9.61 -0.92 7.39
CA ALA A 24 9.03 -2.25 7.14
C ALA A 24 10.12 -3.27 6.82
N LYS A 25 11.09 -2.91 5.99
CA LYS A 25 12.22 -3.78 5.65
C LYS A 25 13.05 -4.13 6.89
N LYS A 26 13.31 -3.16 7.76
CA LYS A 26 14.02 -3.38 9.01
C LYS A 26 13.28 -4.35 9.93
N LEU A 27 11.99 -4.11 10.12
CA LEU A 27 11.16 -4.97 10.98
C LEU A 27 11.13 -6.40 10.45
N ALA A 28 11.01 -6.58 9.14
CA ALA A 28 11.03 -7.90 8.53
C ALA A 28 12.39 -8.58 8.73
N ALA A 29 13.47 -7.84 8.54
CA ALA A 29 14.82 -8.36 8.71
C ALA A 29 15.08 -8.83 10.14
N GLU A 30 14.58 -8.12 11.14
CA GLU A 30 14.66 -8.52 12.55
C GLU A 30 13.98 -9.86 12.80
N GLN A 31 12.97 -10.21 12.01
CA GLN A 31 12.29 -11.50 12.08
C GLN A 31 12.87 -12.55 11.13
N GLY A 32 14.02 -12.26 10.51
CA GLY A 32 14.65 -13.15 9.56
C GLY A 32 13.95 -13.25 8.22
N VAL A 33 13.12 -12.27 7.88
CA VAL A 33 12.37 -12.25 6.62
C VAL A 33 12.91 -11.16 5.71
N GLN A 34 13.22 -11.53 4.48
CA GLN A 34 13.64 -10.57 3.47
C GLN A 34 12.44 -10.17 2.61
N ILE A 35 12.16 -8.89 2.55
CA ILE A 35 11.04 -8.36 1.75
C ILE A 35 11.53 -7.40 0.68
N LYS A 36 10.76 -7.28 -0.38
CA LYS A 36 10.94 -6.26 -1.39
C LYS A 36 9.95 -5.15 -1.12
N ALA A 37 10.43 -3.94 -0.91
CA ALA A 37 9.58 -2.78 -0.70
C ALA A 37 9.41 -2.03 -2.02
N VAL A 38 8.17 -1.67 -2.35
CA VAL A 38 7.84 -0.94 -3.56
C VAL A 38 7.01 0.27 -3.20
N VAL A 39 7.40 1.43 -3.71
CA VAL A 39 6.66 2.68 -3.55
C VAL A 39 6.12 3.07 -4.90
N GLN A 40 4.82 3.30 -4.98
CA GLN A 40 4.15 3.64 -6.22
C GLN A 40 3.24 4.85 -6.01
N GLU A 41 3.13 5.66 -7.04
CA GLU A 41 2.19 6.77 -7.08
C GLU A 41 0.97 6.34 -7.88
N GLY A 42 -0.21 6.77 -7.43
CA GLY A 42 -1.45 6.51 -8.11
C GLY A 42 -2.56 6.05 -7.18
N HIS A 43 -3.60 5.50 -7.74
CA HIS A 43 -4.73 4.97 -6.98
C HIS A 43 -4.30 3.70 -6.25
N ALA A 44 -4.41 3.70 -4.93
CA ALA A 44 -3.90 2.60 -4.10
C ALA A 44 -4.44 1.23 -4.54
N SER A 45 -5.75 1.11 -4.72
CA SER A 45 -6.36 -0.16 -5.10
C SER A 45 -5.85 -0.67 -6.45
N ASP A 46 -5.77 0.23 -7.43
CA ASP A 46 -5.30 -0.12 -8.77
C ASP A 46 -3.84 -0.58 -8.75
N LYS A 47 -3.00 0.13 -8.00
CA LYS A 47 -1.57 -0.20 -7.91
C LYS A 47 -1.33 -1.52 -7.19
N ILE A 48 -2.08 -1.79 -6.13
CA ILE A 48 -1.97 -3.06 -5.41
C ILE A 48 -2.34 -4.23 -6.33
N ILE A 49 -3.43 -4.11 -7.06
CA ILE A 49 -3.87 -5.15 -8.00
C ILE A 49 -2.85 -5.34 -9.11
N GLU A 50 -2.38 -4.25 -9.72
CA GLU A 50 -1.35 -4.31 -10.77
C GLU A 50 -0.08 -5.01 -10.29
N LEU A 51 0.41 -4.64 -9.11
CA LEU A 51 1.63 -5.22 -8.56
C LEU A 51 1.44 -6.68 -8.17
N SER A 52 0.28 -7.04 -7.64
CA SER A 52 -0.01 -8.43 -7.30
C SER A 52 -0.02 -9.32 -8.55
N ASP A 53 -0.51 -8.80 -9.67
CA ASP A 53 -0.48 -9.51 -10.94
C ASP A 53 0.93 -9.57 -11.52
N LYS A 54 1.65 -8.46 -11.46
CA LYS A 54 3.02 -8.36 -11.98
C LYS A 54 3.96 -9.34 -11.28
N PHE A 55 3.88 -9.41 -9.96
CA PHE A 55 4.73 -10.29 -9.16
C PHE A 55 4.13 -11.68 -8.94
N LYS A 56 2.93 -11.94 -9.47
CA LYS A 56 2.24 -13.22 -9.33
C LYS A 56 2.16 -13.68 -7.88
N ASN A 57 1.75 -12.76 -7.02
CA ASN A 57 1.61 -13.03 -5.60
C ASN A 57 0.55 -14.09 -5.32
N ASP A 58 0.75 -14.88 -4.28
CA ASP A 58 -0.19 -15.92 -3.88
C ASP A 58 -1.30 -15.39 -2.99
N LEU A 59 -1.03 -14.28 -2.28
CA LEU A 59 -1.93 -13.75 -1.27
C LEU A 59 -1.70 -12.25 -1.13
N ILE A 60 -2.79 -11.50 -0.96
CA ILE A 60 -2.73 -10.08 -0.60
C ILE A 60 -3.12 -9.96 0.87
N VAL A 61 -2.27 -9.32 1.68
CA VAL A 61 -2.55 -9.05 3.09
C VAL A 61 -2.70 -7.55 3.25
N MET A 62 -3.78 -7.12 3.87
CA MET A 62 -4.04 -5.69 4.02
C MET A 62 -4.89 -5.39 5.25
N GLY A 63 -4.81 -4.14 5.70
CA GLY A 63 -5.69 -3.65 6.75
C GLY A 63 -7.05 -3.24 6.21
N THR A 64 -8.01 -3.12 7.11
CA THR A 64 -9.38 -2.70 6.74
C THR A 64 -9.49 -1.19 6.59
N HIS A 65 -8.61 -0.43 7.24
CA HIS A 65 -8.68 1.03 7.29
C HIS A 65 -7.34 1.65 6.88
N GLY A 66 -7.43 2.76 6.13
CA GLY A 66 -6.26 3.55 5.81
C GLY A 66 -5.96 4.60 6.87
N TRP A 67 -5.40 5.70 6.46
CA TRP A 67 -4.97 6.80 7.31
C TRP A 67 -6.11 7.57 7.99
N SER A 68 -7.33 7.42 7.49
CA SER A 68 -8.46 8.24 7.92
C SER A 68 -8.97 7.94 9.32
N GLY A 69 -8.54 6.85 9.96
CA GLY A 69 -9.02 6.48 11.28
C GLY A 69 -10.52 6.22 11.32
N MET A 70 -11.07 5.67 10.26
CA MET A 70 -12.50 5.40 10.15
C MET A 70 -12.99 4.44 11.21
N ASN A 71 -14.28 4.47 11.48
CA ASN A 71 -14.94 3.55 12.38
C ASN A 71 -14.65 2.10 12.00
N LYS A 72 -14.29 1.28 12.98
CA LYS A 72 -13.93 -0.12 12.78
C LYS A 72 -15.05 -0.97 12.15
N ALA A 73 -16.29 -0.50 12.24
CA ALA A 73 -17.43 -1.20 11.65
C ALA A 73 -17.53 -1.01 10.13
N ILE A 74 -16.79 -0.06 9.58
CA ILE A 74 -16.86 0.28 8.15
C ILE A 74 -15.53 -0.06 7.50
N MET A 75 -15.58 -0.85 6.44
CA MET A 75 -14.40 -1.18 5.63
C MET A 75 -14.03 0.01 4.74
N GLY A 76 -12.73 0.31 4.61
CA GLY A 76 -12.26 1.38 3.74
C GLY A 76 -12.53 1.11 2.27
N SER A 77 -12.67 2.17 1.49
CA SER A 77 -12.95 2.07 0.05
C SER A 77 -11.87 1.32 -0.72
N THR A 78 -10.61 1.48 -0.35
CA THR A 78 -9.49 0.76 -0.99
C THR A 78 -9.65 -0.74 -0.79
N ALA A 79 -9.95 -1.18 0.45
CA ALA A 79 -10.15 -2.59 0.75
C ALA A 79 -11.32 -3.16 -0.03
N GLU A 80 -12.44 -2.44 -0.09
CA GLU A 80 -13.61 -2.87 -0.85
C GLU A 80 -13.30 -3.06 -2.33
N ARG A 81 -12.57 -2.14 -2.94
CA ARG A 81 -12.21 -2.22 -4.36
C ARG A 81 -11.28 -3.39 -4.64
N ILE A 82 -10.32 -3.64 -3.74
CA ILE A 82 -9.39 -4.76 -3.90
C ILE A 82 -10.15 -6.09 -3.79
N ILE A 83 -11.03 -6.22 -2.81
CA ILE A 83 -11.85 -7.43 -2.64
C ILE A 83 -12.68 -7.69 -3.89
N ALA A 84 -13.27 -6.64 -4.46
CA ALA A 84 -14.14 -6.77 -5.63
C ALA A 84 -13.38 -7.14 -6.92
N ASN A 85 -12.14 -6.74 -7.05
CA ASN A 85 -11.43 -6.77 -8.33
C ASN A 85 -10.16 -7.62 -8.37
N ALA A 86 -9.61 -8.01 -7.23
CA ALA A 86 -8.39 -8.82 -7.20
C ALA A 86 -8.70 -10.28 -7.59
N ALA A 87 -7.77 -10.87 -8.32
CA ALA A 87 -7.87 -12.27 -8.74
C ALA A 87 -7.27 -13.24 -7.72
N ARG A 88 -6.78 -12.72 -6.59
CA ARG A 88 -6.03 -13.49 -5.59
C ARG A 88 -6.75 -13.51 -4.25
N PRO A 89 -6.48 -14.53 -3.42
CA PRO A 89 -6.97 -14.53 -2.04
C PRO A 89 -6.49 -13.30 -1.28
N ILE A 90 -7.35 -12.80 -0.39
CA ILE A 90 -7.06 -11.61 0.40
C ILE A 90 -7.26 -11.95 1.87
N LEU A 91 -6.25 -11.63 2.69
CA LEU A 91 -6.34 -11.72 4.14
C LEU A 91 -6.53 -10.31 4.70
N ILE A 92 -7.62 -10.11 5.39
CA ILE A 92 -7.95 -8.82 6.00
C ILE A 92 -7.56 -8.84 7.47
N VAL A 93 -6.79 -7.83 7.87
CA VAL A 93 -6.36 -7.66 9.27
C VAL A 93 -7.08 -6.44 9.84
N LYS A 94 -7.73 -6.64 10.97
CA LYS A 94 -8.40 -5.54 11.68
C LYS A 94 -7.42 -4.69 12.46
#